data_edb69d3bfbf75944b61830c6a6a41e9e
#
_entry.id   edb69d3bfbf75944b61830c6a6a41e9e
#
_cell.length_a   1.000
_cell.length_b   1.000
_cell.length_c   1.000
_cell.angle_alpha   90.00
_cell.angle_beta   90.00
_cell.angle_gamma   90.00
#
_symmetry.space_group_name_H-M   'P 1'
#
loop_
_entity.id
_entity.type
_entity.pdbx_description
1 polymer ?
#
loop_
_entity_poly.entity_id
_entity_poly.type
_entity_poly.pdbx_seq_one_letter_code
_entity_poly.pdbx_strand_id
1 'polypeptide(L)'
;LTRERPPVIDKDQAAIPALLSLSPHVSVPSRFKPYLDQTVTLAAALAGGVLLAFTPVPAPWLTGAMLGAAGAGIWRPLKDVGPTFRDLAFLLGGLSLGCAVRPETLRAFAHYPLSLAILAVGVVLTIVLSTYALTRVFGWRRVEAILASTPGALSTVVALASSENCDLRRVVVVQMIRLFVIIACLPSVMIGSGMLMADVPLVAASPMTALETAEIFAIGLAAAFVAMRLRFPSPWFLGPMVAAGSLTGSGLITDVFPPALAIAGFVMIGAYMGVRFHGLKARDIFNIFPAALVSLVITLVTAFSLAFVAHWVARIPTAEALIAFAPGGLEAMAILAFALHLDPVFIGAHHLARFLGIGLGLPMLIRFWPRLFGIQRSAEDNQAR
;
A
#
# COMPACT_ATOMS: atom_id res chain seq x y z
N LEU A 1 61.83 -16.76 -23.82
CA LEU A 1 61.97 -15.61 -24.73
C LEU A 1 61.31 -15.92 -26.08
N THR A 2 59.98 -15.84 -26.20
CA THR A 2 59.23 -15.82 -27.46
C THR A 2 58.23 -14.70 -27.35
N ARG A 3 58.57 -13.63 -28.14
CA ARG A 3 57.66 -12.47 -28.35
C ARG A 3 56.58 -12.91 -29.31
N GLU A 4 55.33 -12.97 -28.86
CA GLU A 4 54.17 -13.01 -29.75
C GLU A 4 53.85 -11.60 -30.27
N ARG A 5 53.65 -11.50 -31.58
CA ARG A 5 53.24 -10.27 -32.28
C ARG A 5 51.72 -10.12 -32.13
N PRO A 6 51.18 -8.90 -31.99
CA PRO A 6 49.74 -8.69 -31.99
C PRO A 6 49.15 -8.88 -33.39
N PRO A 7 47.85 -9.31 -33.51
CA PRO A 7 47.21 -9.52 -34.82
C PRO A 7 46.96 -8.22 -35.54
N VAL A 8 47.23 -8.25 -36.85
CA VAL A 8 46.96 -7.19 -37.82
C VAL A 8 45.45 -7.07 -38.01
N ILE A 9 44.88 -5.92 -37.67
CA ILE A 9 43.50 -5.57 -37.95
C ILE A 9 43.40 -5.10 -39.40
N ASP A 10 42.70 -5.90 -40.22
CA ASP A 10 42.35 -5.61 -41.60
C ASP A 10 41.36 -4.41 -41.65
N LYS A 11 41.76 -3.33 -42.32
CA LYS A 11 41.03 -2.06 -42.40
C LYS A 11 39.97 -2.00 -43.49
N ASP A 12 39.70 -3.10 -44.21
CA ASP A 12 38.82 -3.06 -45.38
C ASP A 12 37.44 -3.70 -45.20
N GLN A 13 37.00 -3.99 -43.95
CA GLN A 13 35.64 -4.46 -43.67
C GLN A 13 34.69 -3.43 -43.05
N ALA A 14 34.97 -2.16 -43.11
CA ALA A 14 34.17 -1.07 -42.54
C ALA A 14 33.45 -0.23 -43.61
N ALA A 15 32.78 -0.83 -44.55
CA ALA A 15 31.95 -0.08 -45.50
C ALA A 15 30.80 -0.90 -46.07
N ILE A 16 29.80 -1.21 -45.22
CA ILE A 16 28.43 -1.65 -45.65
C ILE A 16 27.38 -1.01 -44.72
N PRO A 17 26.22 -0.64 -45.16
CA PRO A 17 25.75 0.74 -45.24
C PRO A 17 24.86 1.19 -44.08
N ALA A 18 25.13 2.37 -43.59
CA ALA A 18 24.27 3.15 -42.68
C ALA A 18 23.02 3.72 -43.38
N LEU A 19 22.23 2.90 -44.09
CA LEU A 19 21.08 3.38 -44.88
C LEU A 19 19.76 2.69 -44.67
N LEU A 20 19.55 1.95 -43.56
CA LEU A 20 18.24 1.35 -43.23
C LEU A 20 17.94 1.37 -41.74
N SER A 21 18.00 2.55 -41.09
CA SER A 21 17.36 2.72 -39.76
C SER A 21 16.82 4.14 -39.60
N LEU A 22 15.91 4.52 -40.48
CA LEU A 22 15.01 5.64 -40.26
C LEU A 22 13.78 5.15 -39.50
N SER A 23 13.97 4.74 -38.24
CA SER A 23 12.90 4.81 -37.26
C SER A 23 12.99 6.20 -36.63
N PRO A 24 11.92 6.99 -36.61
CA PRO A 24 11.91 8.28 -35.94
C PRO A 24 11.88 8.06 -34.42
N HIS A 25 13.01 7.71 -33.83
CA HIS A 25 13.20 7.86 -32.40
C HIS A 25 13.34 9.37 -32.14
N VAL A 26 12.20 10.04 -31.91
CA VAL A 26 12.20 11.33 -31.28
C VAL A 26 12.89 11.14 -29.91
N SER A 27 14.16 11.47 -29.86
CA SER A 27 14.95 11.44 -28.62
C SER A 27 14.47 12.59 -27.73
N VAL A 28 13.51 12.28 -26.84
CA VAL A 28 13.07 13.21 -25.79
C VAL A 28 14.31 13.55 -24.94
N PRO A 29 14.66 14.84 -24.77
CA PRO A 29 15.79 15.25 -23.95
C PRO A 29 15.73 14.60 -22.58
N SER A 30 16.85 14.13 -22.05
CA SER A 30 16.94 13.37 -20.80
C SER A 30 16.30 14.06 -19.58
N ARG A 31 16.20 15.38 -19.61
CA ARG A 31 15.49 16.21 -18.60
C ARG A 31 13.98 16.00 -18.56
N PHE A 32 13.33 15.63 -19.67
CA PHE A 32 11.87 15.47 -19.76
C PHE A 32 11.39 14.03 -19.59
N LYS A 33 12.30 13.02 -19.65
CA LYS A 33 11.96 11.61 -19.46
C LYS A 33 11.20 11.31 -18.15
N PRO A 34 11.62 11.83 -16.97
CA PRO A 34 10.92 11.52 -15.72
C PRO A 34 9.48 12.06 -15.69
N TYR A 35 9.23 13.22 -16.28
CA TYR A 35 7.88 13.80 -16.37
C TYR A 35 6.99 13.02 -17.35
N LEU A 36 7.55 12.55 -18.46
CA LEU A 36 6.81 11.74 -19.43
C LEU A 36 6.39 10.40 -18.84
N ASP A 37 7.26 9.74 -18.07
CA ASP A 37 6.93 8.48 -17.41
C ASP A 37 5.85 8.67 -16.34
N GLN A 38 5.87 9.78 -15.59
CA GLN A 38 4.82 10.12 -14.62
C GLN A 38 3.48 10.41 -15.31
N THR A 39 3.48 11.17 -16.42
CA THR A 39 2.24 11.44 -17.17
C THR A 39 1.62 10.18 -17.75
N VAL A 40 2.44 9.23 -18.26
CA VAL A 40 1.95 7.93 -18.74
C VAL A 40 1.34 7.11 -17.61
N THR A 41 2.00 7.09 -16.45
CA THR A 41 1.48 6.41 -15.25
C THR A 41 0.11 6.96 -14.84
N LEU A 42 -0.02 8.28 -14.80
CA LEU A 42 -1.26 8.96 -14.43
C LEU A 42 -2.37 8.75 -15.45
N ALA A 43 -2.03 8.83 -16.74
CA ALA A 43 -2.98 8.59 -17.80
C ALA A 43 -3.50 7.14 -17.76
N ALA A 44 -2.62 6.16 -17.53
CA ALA A 44 -3.01 4.77 -17.39
C ALA A 44 -3.87 4.53 -16.13
N ALA A 45 -3.51 5.17 -15.02
CA ALA A 45 -4.28 5.13 -13.78
C ALA A 45 -5.68 5.74 -13.97
N LEU A 46 -5.76 6.93 -14.57
CA LEU A 46 -7.03 7.59 -14.85
C LEU A 46 -7.90 6.75 -15.80
N ALA A 47 -7.31 6.22 -16.88
CA ALA A 47 -8.02 5.35 -17.80
C ALA A 47 -8.57 4.09 -17.10
N GLY A 48 -7.77 3.45 -16.24
CA GLY A 48 -8.22 2.32 -15.43
C GLY A 48 -9.34 2.70 -14.47
N GLY A 49 -9.24 3.84 -13.80
CA GLY A 49 -10.30 4.38 -12.93
C GLY A 49 -11.60 4.63 -13.68
N VAL A 50 -11.52 5.31 -14.83
CA VAL A 50 -12.67 5.57 -15.70
C VAL A 50 -13.30 4.25 -16.20
N LEU A 51 -12.50 3.30 -16.67
CA LEU A 51 -13.02 2.00 -17.14
C LEU A 51 -13.78 1.25 -16.03
N LEU A 52 -13.23 1.21 -14.82
CA LEU A 52 -13.91 0.57 -13.71
C LEU A 52 -15.12 1.35 -13.19
N ALA A 53 -15.17 2.66 -13.37
CA ALA A 53 -16.33 3.48 -12.98
C ALA A 53 -17.62 3.13 -13.75
N PHE A 54 -17.51 2.49 -14.92
CA PHE A 54 -18.64 1.94 -15.67
C PHE A 54 -19.05 0.52 -15.25
N THR A 55 -18.39 -0.05 -14.27
CA THR A 55 -18.65 -1.40 -13.76
C THR A 55 -19.20 -1.33 -12.33
N PRO A 56 -19.91 -2.35 -11.85
CA PRO A 56 -20.39 -2.38 -10.46
C PRO A 56 -19.27 -2.68 -9.44
N VAL A 57 -18.01 -2.50 -9.82
CA VAL A 57 -16.87 -2.71 -8.92
C VAL A 57 -16.78 -1.56 -7.92
N PRO A 58 -16.76 -1.84 -6.61
CA PRO A 58 -16.67 -0.79 -5.58
C PRO A 58 -15.27 -0.13 -5.58
N ALA A 59 -15.25 1.13 -5.12
CA ALA A 59 -14.03 1.96 -5.14
C ALA A 59 -13.33 2.02 -6.51
N PRO A 60 -14.06 2.26 -7.61
CA PRO A 60 -13.53 2.11 -8.97
C PRO A 60 -12.33 3.03 -9.23
N TRP A 61 -12.35 4.22 -8.66
CA TRP A 61 -11.28 5.21 -8.84
C TRP A 61 -9.95 4.80 -8.22
N LEU A 62 -9.98 4.11 -7.07
CA LEU A 62 -8.77 3.57 -6.42
C LEU A 62 -8.33 2.28 -7.10
N THR A 63 -9.24 1.30 -7.20
CA THR A 63 -8.95 -0.04 -7.73
C THR A 63 -8.58 0.02 -9.20
N GLY A 64 -9.36 0.76 -10.00
CA GLY A 64 -9.11 0.93 -11.43
C GLY A 64 -7.81 1.65 -11.72
N ALA A 65 -7.51 2.70 -10.97
CA ALA A 65 -6.25 3.42 -11.12
C ALA A 65 -5.04 2.54 -10.78
N MET A 66 -5.14 1.73 -9.74
CA MET A 66 -4.10 0.77 -9.38
C MET A 66 -3.89 -0.29 -10.47
N LEU A 67 -4.98 -0.87 -10.99
CA LEU A 67 -4.94 -1.87 -12.07
C LEU A 67 -4.39 -1.28 -13.37
N GLY A 68 -4.82 -0.07 -13.73
CA GLY A 68 -4.36 0.63 -14.93
C GLY A 68 -2.87 0.94 -14.88
N ALA A 69 -2.38 1.47 -13.76
CA ALA A 69 -0.95 1.74 -13.56
C ALA A 69 -0.12 0.46 -13.52
N ALA A 70 -0.59 -0.60 -12.83
CA ALA A 70 0.10 -1.89 -12.79
C ALA A 70 0.16 -2.54 -14.17
N GLY A 71 -0.96 -2.54 -14.93
CA GLY A 71 -1.03 -3.05 -16.28
C GLY A 71 -0.09 -2.33 -17.25
N ALA A 72 -0.07 -1.00 -17.22
CA ALA A 72 0.87 -0.22 -18.02
C ALA A 72 2.34 -0.50 -17.64
N GLY A 73 2.61 -0.78 -16.35
CA GLY A 73 3.93 -1.16 -15.85
C GLY A 73 4.46 -2.49 -16.39
N ILE A 74 3.57 -3.40 -16.82
CA ILE A 74 3.95 -4.67 -17.47
C ILE A 74 4.49 -4.42 -18.89
N TRP A 75 3.87 -3.48 -19.62
CA TRP A 75 4.22 -3.18 -21.00
C TRP A 75 5.40 -2.22 -21.13
N ARG A 76 5.49 -1.28 -20.20
CA ARG A 76 6.55 -0.27 -20.17
C ARG A 76 7.04 -0.09 -18.73
N PRO A 77 8.37 -0.11 -18.49
CA PRO A 77 8.90 0.18 -17.17
C PRO A 77 8.57 1.64 -16.79
N LEU A 78 7.52 1.80 -15.99
CA LEU A 78 7.10 3.09 -15.47
C LEU A 78 7.98 3.43 -14.26
N LYS A 79 8.42 4.68 -14.16
CA LYS A 79 9.12 5.15 -12.97
C LYS A 79 8.15 5.47 -11.85
N ASP A 80 8.64 5.39 -10.62
CA ASP A 80 7.91 5.80 -9.43
C ASP A 80 7.43 7.24 -9.57
N VAL A 81 6.22 7.49 -9.11
CA VAL A 81 5.70 8.85 -8.99
C VAL A 81 6.49 9.58 -7.90
N GLY A 82 7.02 10.74 -8.22
CA GLY A 82 7.89 11.48 -7.32
C GLY A 82 7.30 11.74 -5.92
N PRO A 83 8.12 12.04 -4.92
CA PRO A 83 7.68 12.20 -3.53
C PRO A 83 6.63 13.29 -3.36
N THR A 84 6.74 14.40 -4.07
CA THR A 84 5.76 15.50 -4.02
C THR A 84 4.38 15.06 -4.50
N PHE A 85 4.33 14.23 -5.55
CA PHE A 85 3.07 13.70 -6.06
C PHE A 85 2.42 12.73 -5.07
N ARG A 86 3.21 11.84 -4.48
CA ARG A 86 2.75 10.94 -3.43
C ARG A 86 2.20 11.71 -2.23
N ASP A 87 2.93 12.73 -1.78
CA ASP A 87 2.57 13.52 -0.61
C ASP A 87 1.27 14.31 -0.85
N LEU A 88 1.09 14.86 -2.06
CA LEU A 88 -0.18 15.50 -2.47
C LEU A 88 -1.34 14.48 -2.53
N ALA A 89 -1.10 13.29 -3.09
CA ALA A 89 -2.10 12.23 -3.12
C ALA A 89 -2.57 11.84 -1.72
N PHE A 90 -1.63 11.71 -0.78
CA PHE A 90 -1.92 11.38 0.61
C PHE A 90 -2.62 12.52 1.34
N LEU A 91 -2.25 13.78 1.08
CA LEU A 91 -2.94 14.96 1.62
C LEU A 91 -4.43 14.96 1.19
N LEU A 92 -4.70 14.80 -0.11
CA LEU A 92 -6.06 14.73 -0.64
C LEU A 92 -6.87 13.57 -0.03
N GLY A 93 -6.27 12.37 0.01
CA GLY A 93 -6.89 11.21 0.63
C GLY A 93 -7.17 11.42 2.11
N GLY A 94 -6.20 11.94 2.86
CA GLY A 94 -6.35 12.22 4.29
C GLY A 94 -7.44 13.24 4.59
N LEU A 95 -7.50 14.35 3.83
CA LEU A 95 -8.56 15.34 3.96
C LEU A 95 -9.93 14.75 3.63
N SER A 96 -10.04 14.02 2.52
CA SER A 96 -11.30 13.37 2.12
C SER A 96 -11.85 12.45 3.22
N LEU A 97 -10.99 11.63 3.82
CA LEU A 97 -11.38 10.73 4.90
C LEU A 97 -11.68 11.47 6.19
N GLY A 98 -10.87 12.48 6.54
CA GLY A 98 -11.10 13.29 7.72
C GLY A 98 -12.46 13.99 7.68
N CYS A 99 -12.80 14.59 6.55
CA CYS A 99 -14.10 15.24 6.36
C CYS A 99 -15.29 14.27 6.35
N ALA A 100 -15.07 12.97 6.31
CA ALA A 100 -16.11 11.95 6.42
C ALA A 100 -16.37 11.45 7.85
N VAL A 101 -15.57 11.88 8.81
CA VAL A 101 -15.72 11.48 10.23
C VAL A 101 -17.03 12.02 10.79
N ARG A 102 -17.75 11.18 11.53
CA ARG A 102 -19.00 11.54 12.20
C ARG A 102 -18.81 11.56 13.72
N PRO A 103 -19.61 12.36 14.45
CA PRO A 103 -19.54 12.38 15.91
C PRO A 103 -19.76 11.00 16.56
N GLU A 104 -20.57 10.14 15.94
CA GLU A 104 -20.84 8.77 16.43
C GLU A 104 -19.59 7.91 16.43
N THR A 105 -18.70 8.10 15.44
CA THR A 105 -17.40 7.41 15.33
C THR A 105 -16.55 7.61 16.58
N LEU A 106 -16.57 8.82 17.15
CA LEU A 106 -15.79 9.13 18.36
C LEU A 106 -16.29 8.36 19.60
N ARG A 107 -17.57 8.03 19.65
CA ARG A 107 -18.16 7.25 20.76
C ARG A 107 -17.76 5.77 20.72
N ALA A 108 -17.41 5.26 19.55
CA ALA A 108 -17.02 3.86 19.37
C ALA A 108 -15.61 3.54 19.90
N PHE A 109 -14.80 4.55 20.24
CA PHE A 109 -13.42 4.36 20.76
C PHE A 109 -13.33 3.45 22.00
N ALA A 110 -14.38 3.39 22.81
CA ALA A 110 -14.42 2.55 24.01
C ALA A 110 -14.28 1.03 23.71
N HIS A 111 -14.63 0.60 22.52
CA HIS A 111 -14.55 -0.80 22.07
C HIS A 111 -13.23 -1.16 21.37
N TYR A 112 -12.40 -0.18 21.04
CA TYR A 112 -11.16 -0.38 20.29
C TYR A 112 -10.11 -1.25 21.01
N PRO A 113 -9.89 -1.14 22.34
CA PRO A 113 -8.85 -1.91 23.01
C PRO A 113 -9.02 -3.42 22.86
N LEU A 114 -10.26 -3.92 22.92
CA LEU A 114 -10.54 -5.35 22.79
C LEU A 114 -10.30 -5.83 21.35
N SER A 115 -10.79 -5.09 20.36
CA SER A 115 -10.58 -5.44 18.96
C SER A 115 -9.11 -5.32 18.54
N LEU A 116 -8.37 -4.36 19.08
CA LEU A 116 -6.94 -4.24 18.88
C LEU A 116 -6.16 -5.41 19.49
N ALA A 117 -6.57 -5.91 20.65
CA ALA A 117 -5.96 -7.10 21.23
C ALA A 117 -6.21 -8.34 20.36
N ILE A 118 -7.43 -8.53 19.85
CA ILE A 118 -7.75 -9.60 18.90
C ILE A 118 -6.94 -9.46 17.61
N LEU A 119 -6.80 -8.23 17.08
CA LEU A 119 -5.97 -7.93 15.91
C LEU A 119 -4.51 -8.32 16.15
N ALA A 120 -3.94 -7.98 17.32
CA ALA A 120 -2.56 -8.33 17.66
C ALA A 120 -2.35 -9.85 17.66
N VAL A 121 -3.27 -10.62 18.22
CA VAL A 121 -3.26 -12.09 18.14
C VAL A 121 -3.30 -12.56 16.69
N GLY A 122 -4.15 -11.94 15.85
CA GLY A 122 -4.26 -12.25 14.43
C GLY A 122 -2.98 -12.01 13.65
N VAL A 123 -2.30 -10.91 13.92
CA VAL A 123 -1.01 -10.60 13.30
C VAL A 123 0.03 -11.66 13.67
N VAL A 124 0.11 -12.04 14.94
CA VAL A 124 1.07 -13.07 15.40
C VAL A 124 0.75 -14.42 14.75
N LEU A 125 -0.52 -14.86 14.77
CA LEU A 125 -0.93 -16.11 14.13
C LEU A 125 -0.64 -16.12 12.64
N THR A 126 -0.94 -15.03 11.94
CA THR A 126 -0.63 -14.89 10.50
C THR A 126 0.86 -15.07 10.24
N ILE A 127 1.72 -14.38 11.01
CA ILE A 127 3.17 -14.47 10.86
C ILE A 127 3.64 -15.91 11.13
N VAL A 128 3.18 -16.54 12.22
CA VAL A 128 3.60 -17.90 12.60
C VAL A 128 3.17 -18.92 11.55
N LEU A 129 1.90 -18.93 11.17
CA LEU A 129 1.35 -19.92 10.23
C LEU A 129 1.92 -19.77 8.82
N SER A 130 1.98 -18.53 8.31
CA SER A 130 2.59 -18.27 7.01
C SER A 130 4.08 -18.59 7.00
N THR A 131 4.82 -18.23 8.05
CA THR A 131 6.24 -18.58 8.17
C THR A 131 6.43 -20.09 8.18
N TYR A 132 5.62 -20.82 8.93
CA TYR A 132 5.66 -22.28 8.95
C TYR A 132 5.45 -22.88 7.55
N ALA A 133 4.43 -22.41 6.82
CA ALA A 133 4.17 -22.86 5.46
C ALA A 133 5.31 -22.53 4.49
N LEU A 134 5.80 -21.29 4.50
CA LEU A 134 6.88 -20.86 3.62
C LEU A 134 8.19 -21.58 3.89
N THR A 135 8.51 -21.89 5.13
CA THR A 135 9.73 -22.64 5.49
C THR A 135 9.60 -24.12 5.20
N ARG A 136 8.46 -24.76 5.52
CA ARG A 136 8.31 -26.21 5.40
C ARG A 136 7.96 -26.69 4.01
N VAL A 137 7.12 -25.92 3.28
CA VAL A 137 6.63 -26.31 1.95
C VAL A 137 7.57 -25.78 0.85
N PHE A 138 8.05 -24.55 0.99
CA PHE A 138 8.84 -23.88 -0.04
C PHE A 138 10.33 -23.77 0.29
N GLY A 139 10.78 -24.24 1.47
CA GLY A 139 12.19 -24.27 1.85
C GLY A 139 12.83 -22.89 2.04
N TRP A 140 12.02 -21.85 2.34
CA TRP A 140 12.56 -20.50 2.52
C TRP A 140 13.34 -20.37 3.81
N ARG A 141 14.35 -19.49 3.82
CA ARG A 141 15.04 -19.11 5.07
C ARG A 141 14.02 -18.51 6.04
N ARG A 142 14.15 -18.85 7.32
CA ARG A 142 13.19 -18.44 8.34
C ARG A 142 12.99 -16.92 8.40
N VAL A 143 14.08 -16.15 8.32
CA VAL A 143 14.01 -14.67 8.30
C VAL A 143 13.26 -14.15 7.08
N GLU A 144 13.50 -14.70 5.89
CA GLU A 144 12.77 -14.33 4.67
C GLU A 144 11.27 -14.63 4.79
N ALA A 145 10.95 -15.80 5.32
CA ALA A 145 9.56 -16.23 5.52
C ALA A 145 8.84 -15.34 6.53
N ILE A 146 9.45 -14.97 7.65
CA ILE A 146 8.88 -14.05 8.64
C ILE A 146 8.63 -12.68 8.02
N LEU A 147 9.63 -12.11 7.33
CA LEU A 147 9.52 -10.80 6.71
C LEU A 147 8.48 -10.77 5.59
N ALA A 148 8.39 -11.82 4.77
CA ALA A 148 7.37 -11.96 3.73
C ALA A 148 5.96 -12.10 4.33
N SER A 149 5.82 -12.83 5.44
CA SER A 149 4.55 -13.10 6.11
C SER A 149 4.02 -11.91 6.90
N THR A 150 4.88 -10.97 7.29
CA THR A 150 4.51 -9.82 8.12
C THR A 150 3.55 -8.88 7.38
N PRO A 151 2.33 -8.63 7.88
CA PRO A 151 1.36 -7.81 7.18
C PRO A 151 1.54 -6.31 7.45
N GLY A 152 1.76 -5.52 6.43
CA GLY A 152 1.95 -4.05 6.55
C GLY A 152 3.40 -3.65 6.78
N ALA A 153 3.64 -2.37 7.04
CA ALA A 153 4.96 -1.78 7.30
C ALA A 153 6.04 -2.16 6.25
N LEU A 154 5.66 -2.17 4.95
CA LEU A 154 6.52 -2.61 3.86
C LEU A 154 7.92 -1.97 3.89
N SER A 155 8.01 -0.68 4.16
CA SER A 155 9.29 0.05 4.24
C SER A 155 10.20 -0.51 5.33
N THR A 156 9.66 -0.78 6.52
CA THR A 156 10.40 -1.39 7.64
C THR A 156 10.84 -2.81 7.28
N VAL A 157 9.93 -3.59 6.69
CA VAL A 157 10.21 -4.98 6.27
C VAL A 157 11.30 -5.03 5.20
N VAL A 158 11.25 -4.14 4.20
CA VAL A 158 12.27 -4.03 3.15
C VAL A 158 13.64 -3.61 3.72
N ALA A 159 13.64 -2.63 4.64
CA ALA A 159 14.88 -2.20 5.31
C ALA A 159 15.51 -3.36 6.10
N LEU A 160 14.72 -4.11 6.87
CA LEU A 160 15.18 -5.28 7.62
C LEU A 160 15.64 -6.41 6.70
N ALA A 161 14.91 -6.66 5.59
CA ALA A 161 15.30 -7.66 4.62
C ALA A 161 16.66 -7.35 3.96
N SER A 162 16.91 -6.06 3.71
CA SER A 162 18.19 -5.58 3.18
C SER A 162 19.33 -5.77 4.20
N SER A 163 19.09 -5.43 5.48
CA SER A 163 20.11 -5.56 6.54
C SER A 163 20.46 -7.01 6.87
N GLU A 164 19.53 -7.95 6.67
CA GLU A 164 19.71 -9.39 6.97
C GLU A 164 20.09 -10.21 5.72
N ASN A 165 20.49 -9.57 4.62
CA ASN A 165 20.89 -10.22 3.35
C ASN A 165 19.84 -11.22 2.84
N CYS A 166 18.56 -10.83 2.88
CA CYS A 166 17.45 -11.63 2.38
C CYS A 166 17.24 -11.41 0.87
N ASP A 167 16.62 -12.40 0.21
CA ASP A 167 16.12 -12.17 -1.15
C ASP A 167 14.91 -11.21 -1.13
N LEU A 168 15.21 -9.93 -1.37
CA LEU A 168 14.20 -8.86 -1.40
C LEU A 168 13.05 -9.15 -2.36
N ARG A 169 13.31 -9.85 -3.49
CA ARG A 169 12.27 -10.16 -4.48
C ARG A 169 11.19 -11.04 -3.86
N ARG A 170 11.58 -12.07 -3.10
CA ARG A 170 10.63 -12.95 -2.39
C ARG A 170 9.75 -12.18 -1.43
N VAL A 171 10.35 -11.33 -0.60
CA VAL A 171 9.64 -10.54 0.41
C VAL A 171 8.69 -9.54 -0.25
N VAL A 172 9.18 -8.79 -1.24
CA VAL A 172 8.38 -7.76 -1.94
C VAL A 172 7.24 -8.39 -2.73
N VAL A 173 7.48 -9.45 -3.51
CA VAL A 173 6.44 -10.08 -4.35
C VAL A 173 5.29 -10.62 -3.48
N VAL A 174 5.59 -11.32 -2.38
CA VAL A 174 4.53 -11.83 -1.48
C VAL A 174 3.70 -10.68 -0.92
N GLN A 175 4.34 -9.61 -0.47
CA GLN A 175 3.62 -8.46 0.08
C GLN A 175 2.81 -7.70 -0.98
N MET A 176 3.34 -7.54 -2.20
CA MET A 176 2.66 -6.86 -3.28
C MET A 176 1.44 -7.65 -3.78
N ILE A 177 1.58 -8.97 -4.01
CA ILE A 177 0.47 -9.81 -4.43
C ILE A 177 -0.66 -9.75 -3.40
N ARG A 178 -0.33 -9.85 -2.11
CA ARG A 178 -1.31 -9.75 -1.04
C ARG A 178 -2.05 -8.41 -1.06
N LEU A 179 -1.33 -7.30 -1.10
CA LEU A 179 -1.90 -5.96 -1.14
C LEU A 179 -2.81 -5.78 -2.36
N PHE A 180 -2.33 -6.21 -3.53
CA PHE A 180 -3.05 -6.09 -4.79
C PHE A 180 -4.36 -6.88 -4.78
N VAL A 181 -4.31 -8.16 -4.38
CA VAL A 181 -5.50 -9.02 -4.35
C VAL A 181 -6.54 -8.48 -3.37
N ILE A 182 -6.12 -7.99 -2.21
CA ILE A 182 -7.05 -7.44 -1.22
C ILE A 182 -7.73 -6.18 -1.77
N ILE A 183 -6.99 -5.23 -2.30
CA ILE A 183 -7.58 -3.99 -2.83
C ILE A 183 -8.50 -4.28 -4.02
N ALA A 184 -8.11 -5.21 -4.90
CA ALA A 184 -8.88 -5.52 -6.10
C ALA A 184 -10.12 -6.39 -5.84
N CYS A 185 -10.02 -7.38 -4.94
CA CYS A 185 -11.04 -8.41 -4.80
C CYS A 185 -11.93 -8.25 -3.55
N LEU A 186 -11.38 -7.75 -2.43
CA LEU A 186 -12.12 -7.69 -1.17
C LEU A 186 -13.43 -6.90 -1.28
N PRO A 187 -13.46 -5.71 -1.92
CA PRO A 187 -14.69 -4.94 -2.06
C PRO A 187 -15.78 -5.70 -2.82
N SER A 188 -15.40 -6.33 -3.94
CA SER A 188 -16.34 -7.11 -4.76
C SER A 188 -16.89 -8.33 -4.03
N VAL A 189 -16.06 -8.99 -3.24
CA VAL A 189 -16.48 -10.14 -2.40
C VAL A 189 -17.47 -9.68 -1.31
N MET A 190 -17.23 -8.53 -0.69
CA MET A 190 -18.10 -7.99 0.37
C MET A 190 -19.48 -7.61 -0.15
N ILE A 191 -19.55 -6.98 -1.34
CA ILE A 191 -20.83 -6.67 -1.98
C ILE A 191 -21.53 -7.94 -2.45
N GLY A 192 -20.82 -8.85 -3.11
CA GLY A 192 -21.38 -10.09 -3.62
C GLY A 192 -21.89 -11.04 -2.53
N SER A 193 -21.35 -10.92 -1.30
CA SER A 193 -21.85 -11.66 -0.12
C SER A 193 -23.04 -11.00 0.60
N GLY A 194 -23.50 -9.83 0.12
CA GLY A 194 -24.59 -9.08 0.76
C GLY A 194 -24.22 -8.43 2.09
N MET A 195 -22.93 -8.36 2.43
CA MET A 195 -22.47 -7.71 3.66
C MET A 195 -22.52 -6.19 3.57
N LEU A 196 -22.57 -5.65 2.34
CA LEU A 196 -22.71 -4.24 2.06
C LEU A 196 -23.92 -4.04 1.14
N MET A 197 -24.78 -3.09 1.48
CA MET A 197 -25.82 -2.64 0.56
C MET A 197 -25.20 -1.73 -0.49
N ALA A 198 -25.54 -1.95 -1.76
CA ALA A 198 -25.02 -1.15 -2.88
C ALA A 198 -25.52 0.31 -2.86
N ASP A 199 -26.63 0.58 -2.16
CA ASP A 199 -27.28 1.87 -2.09
C ASP A 199 -27.36 2.38 -0.64
N VAL A 200 -26.29 3.03 -0.18
CA VAL A 200 -26.44 3.94 0.96
C VAL A 200 -26.77 5.31 0.39
N PRO A 201 -27.94 5.90 0.73
CA PRO A 201 -28.27 7.25 0.28
C PRO A 201 -27.16 8.21 0.73
N LEU A 202 -26.51 8.85 -0.22
CA LEU A 202 -25.66 9.99 0.08
C LEU A 202 -26.54 11.01 0.81
N VAL A 203 -26.25 11.25 2.08
CA VAL A 203 -26.84 12.39 2.78
C VAL A 203 -26.55 13.60 1.91
N ALA A 204 -27.60 14.33 1.54
CA ALA A 204 -27.50 15.53 0.71
C ALA A 204 -26.81 16.65 1.53
N ALA A 205 -25.51 16.51 1.73
CA ALA A 205 -24.66 17.55 2.32
C ALA A 205 -24.10 18.38 1.18
N SER A 206 -24.09 19.69 1.35
CA SER A 206 -23.56 20.62 0.35
C SER A 206 -22.05 20.43 0.21
N PRO A 207 -21.50 20.49 -1.00
CA PRO A 207 -20.04 20.50 -1.14
C PRO A 207 -19.48 21.80 -0.57
N MET A 208 -18.29 21.71 0.03
CA MET A 208 -17.55 22.88 0.52
C MET A 208 -17.40 23.93 -0.57
N THR A 209 -17.52 25.18 -0.18
CA THR A 209 -17.18 26.34 -1.03
C THR A 209 -15.67 26.35 -1.35
N ALA A 210 -15.26 27.16 -2.32
CA ALA A 210 -13.84 27.31 -2.65
C ALA A 210 -13.02 27.84 -1.46
N LEU A 211 -13.60 28.72 -0.65
CA LEU A 211 -12.93 29.27 0.54
C LEU A 211 -12.76 28.20 1.62
N GLU A 212 -13.82 27.49 1.98
CA GLU A 212 -13.76 26.38 2.95
C GLU A 212 -12.79 25.28 2.50
N THR A 213 -12.77 24.99 1.20
CA THR A 213 -11.81 24.04 0.62
C THR A 213 -10.37 24.55 0.79
N ALA A 214 -10.11 25.83 0.58
CA ALA A 214 -8.77 26.41 0.77
C ALA A 214 -8.37 26.40 2.26
N GLU A 215 -9.30 26.69 3.15
CA GLU A 215 -9.07 26.65 4.61
C GLU A 215 -8.74 25.24 5.09
N ILE A 216 -9.54 24.24 4.70
CA ILE A 216 -9.27 22.84 5.12
C ILE A 216 -7.96 22.31 4.52
N PHE A 217 -7.59 22.77 3.32
CA PHE A 217 -6.28 22.47 2.72
C PHE A 217 -5.13 23.08 3.53
N ALA A 218 -5.25 24.34 3.93
CA ALA A 218 -4.24 25.01 4.75
C ALA A 218 -4.07 24.32 6.11
N ILE A 219 -5.18 23.94 6.77
CA ILE A 219 -5.19 23.21 8.02
C ILE A 219 -4.54 21.82 7.82
N GLY A 220 -4.92 21.11 6.78
CA GLY A 220 -4.35 19.79 6.46
C GLY A 220 -2.86 19.84 6.18
N LEU A 221 -2.40 20.86 5.47
CA LEU A 221 -0.97 21.09 5.20
C LEU A 221 -0.21 21.36 6.49
N ALA A 222 -0.72 22.23 7.35
CA ALA A 222 -0.13 22.52 8.67
C ALA A 222 -0.07 21.25 9.53
N ALA A 223 -1.15 20.46 9.55
CA ALA A 223 -1.21 19.22 10.29
C ALA A 223 -0.23 18.15 9.75
N ALA A 224 -0.03 18.09 8.43
CA ALA A 224 0.98 17.21 7.81
C ALA A 224 2.40 17.59 8.29
N PHE A 225 2.73 18.87 8.32
CA PHE A 225 4.02 19.34 8.83
C PHE A 225 4.20 19.05 10.32
N VAL A 226 3.18 19.24 11.15
CA VAL A 226 3.22 18.88 12.57
C VAL A 226 3.43 17.36 12.72
N ALA A 227 2.65 16.55 12.02
CA ALA A 227 2.79 15.08 12.04
C ALA A 227 4.20 14.63 11.59
N MET A 228 4.78 15.30 10.59
CA MET A 228 6.15 15.05 10.14
C MET A 228 7.19 15.39 11.21
N ARG A 229 7.01 16.50 11.92
CA ARG A 229 7.90 16.90 13.04
C ARG A 229 7.80 15.95 14.22
N LEU A 230 6.61 15.41 14.47
CA LEU A 230 6.35 14.40 15.50
C LEU A 230 6.78 12.98 15.05
N ARG A 231 7.33 12.82 13.84
CA ARG A 231 7.73 11.53 13.24
C ARG A 231 6.59 10.52 13.16
N PHE A 232 5.37 11.00 12.94
CA PHE A 232 4.23 10.12 12.71
C PHE A 232 4.43 9.32 11.42
N PRO A 233 3.94 8.05 11.35
CA PRO A 233 3.90 7.31 10.10
C PRO A 233 2.93 8.00 9.12
N SER A 234 3.23 7.95 7.83
CA SER A 234 2.40 8.57 6.78
C SER A 234 1.90 9.98 7.14
N PRO A 235 2.80 10.95 7.46
CA PRO A 235 2.39 12.23 8.02
C PRO A 235 1.49 13.03 7.09
N TRP A 236 1.68 12.90 5.78
CA TRP A 236 0.87 13.54 4.75
C TRP A 236 -0.54 12.95 4.60
N PHE A 237 -0.80 11.79 5.20
CA PHE A 237 -2.12 11.17 5.23
C PHE A 237 -2.78 11.33 6.60
N LEU A 238 -2.09 10.91 7.67
CA LEU A 238 -2.64 10.90 9.02
C LEU A 238 -2.82 12.30 9.61
N GLY A 239 -1.88 13.23 9.37
CA GLY A 239 -2.00 14.59 9.85
C GLY A 239 -3.28 15.28 9.36
N PRO A 240 -3.49 15.37 8.04
CA PRO A 240 -4.71 15.92 7.46
C PRO A 240 -5.98 15.18 7.88
N MET A 241 -5.94 13.84 7.93
CA MET A 241 -7.10 13.03 8.35
C MET A 241 -7.53 13.33 9.78
N VAL A 242 -6.58 13.40 10.72
CA VAL A 242 -6.88 13.71 12.13
C VAL A 242 -7.36 15.15 12.29
N ALA A 243 -6.71 16.11 11.64
CA ALA A 243 -7.11 17.51 11.74
C ALA A 243 -8.52 17.75 11.18
N ALA A 244 -8.79 17.31 9.93
CA ALA A 244 -10.10 17.42 9.33
C ALA A 244 -11.15 16.62 10.13
N GLY A 245 -10.82 15.39 10.55
CA GLY A 245 -11.71 14.54 11.35
C GLY A 245 -12.05 15.11 12.72
N SER A 246 -11.14 15.86 13.33
CA SER A 246 -11.43 16.57 14.59
C SER A 246 -12.41 17.71 14.38
N LEU A 247 -12.30 18.45 13.27
CA LEU A 247 -13.20 19.55 12.93
C LEU A 247 -14.61 19.06 12.56
N THR A 248 -14.71 18.01 11.74
CA THR A 248 -16.00 17.42 11.37
C THR A 248 -16.63 16.64 12.53
N GLY A 249 -15.84 15.88 13.28
CA GLY A 249 -16.29 15.14 14.46
C GLY A 249 -16.77 16.03 15.60
N SER A 250 -16.27 17.28 15.70
CA SER A 250 -16.77 18.29 16.63
C SER A 250 -17.97 19.08 16.11
N GLY A 251 -18.38 18.88 14.84
CA GLY A 251 -19.49 19.58 14.22
C GLY A 251 -19.14 21.00 13.74
N LEU A 252 -17.87 21.39 13.74
CA LEU A 252 -17.44 22.71 13.22
C LEU A 252 -17.50 22.76 11.69
N ILE A 253 -17.36 21.62 11.03
CA ILE A 253 -17.51 21.48 9.57
C ILE A 253 -18.56 20.41 9.33
N THR A 254 -19.55 20.75 8.53
CA THR A 254 -20.66 19.85 8.14
C THR A 254 -20.68 19.53 6.65
N ASP A 255 -19.96 20.31 5.86
CA ASP A 255 -19.92 20.20 4.42
C ASP A 255 -18.99 19.10 3.93
N VAL A 256 -19.31 18.55 2.76
CA VAL A 256 -18.55 17.42 2.19
C VAL A 256 -17.34 17.93 1.41
N PHE A 257 -16.21 17.27 1.61
CA PHE A 257 -15.00 17.54 0.82
C PHE A 257 -15.30 17.37 -0.68
N PRO A 258 -14.82 18.30 -1.54
CA PRO A 258 -15.19 18.31 -2.96
C PRO A 258 -14.93 16.97 -3.65
N PRO A 259 -15.95 16.30 -4.23
CA PRO A 259 -15.81 14.96 -4.80
C PRO A 259 -14.74 14.84 -5.88
N ALA A 260 -14.56 15.89 -6.68
CA ALA A 260 -13.53 15.92 -7.72
C ALA A 260 -12.11 15.82 -7.14
N LEU A 261 -11.85 16.48 -6.00
CA LEU A 261 -10.56 16.43 -5.32
C LEU A 261 -10.35 15.08 -4.62
N ALA A 262 -11.42 14.50 -4.06
CA ALA A 262 -11.38 13.16 -3.49
C ALA A 262 -11.04 12.11 -4.56
N ILE A 263 -11.71 12.15 -5.72
CA ILE A 263 -11.44 11.28 -6.86
C ILE A 263 -9.99 11.46 -7.35
N ALA A 264 -9.53 12.69 -7.49
CA ALA A 264 -8.14 12.96 -7.87
C ALA A 264 -7.16 12.31 -6.90
N GLY A 265 -7.39 12.45 -5.57
CA GLY A 265 -6.59 11.80 -4.54
C GLY A 265 -6.59 10.26 -4.68
N PHE A 266 -7.75 9.65 -4.91
CA PHE A 266 -7.87 8.19 -5.05
C PHE A 266 -7.17 7.67 -6.31
N VAL A 267 -7.29 8.36 -7.44
CA VAL A 267 -6.57 8.03 -8.68
C VAL A 267 -5.07 8.14 -8.47
N MET A 268 -4.62 9.21 -7.81
CA MET A 268 -3.19 9.42 -7.52
C MET A 268 -2.62 8.34 -6.59
N ILE A 269 -3.37 7.95 -5.55
CA ILE A 269 -2.98 6.87 -4.63
C ILE A 269 -3.00 5.53 -5.36
N GLY A 270 -4.02 5.26 -6.18
CA GLY A 270 -4.07 4.07 -7.01
C GLY A 270 -2.86 3.97 -7.96
N ALA A 271 -2.50 5.08 -8.63
CA ALA A 271 -1.30 5.16 -9.46
C ALA A 271 -0.03 4.82 -8.66
N TYR A 272 0.14 5.44 -7.50
CA TYR A 272 1.27 5.18 -6.61
C TYR A 272 1.35 3.70 -6.16
N MET A 273 0.21 3.07 -5.88
CA MET A 273 0.16 1.65 -5.51
C MET A 273 0.47 0.74 -6.71
N GLY A 274 -0.07 1.05 -7.90
CA GLY A 274 0.13 0.26 -9.11
C GLY A 274 1.59 0.23 -9.59
N VAL A 275 2.30 1.35 -9.49
CA VAL A 275 3.71 1.44 -9.92
C VAL A 275 4.65 0.58 -9.05
N ARG A 276 4.27 0.19 -7.85
CA ARG A 276 5.10 -0.67 -6.98
C ARG A 276 5.43 -2.05 -7.57
N PHE A 277 4.72 -2.47 -8.61
CA PHE A 277 5.06 -3.68 -9.38
C PHE A 277 6.21 -3.46 -10.37
N HIS A 278 6.67 -2.21 -10.54
CA HIS A 278 7.76 -1.89 -11.44
C HIS A 278 9.08 -2.58 -11.01
N GLY A 279 9.84 -3.04 -12.01
CA GLY A 279 11.14 -3.69 -11.80
C GLY A 279 11.11 -5.16 -11.42
N LEU A 280 9.92 -5.74 -11.17
CA LEU A 280 9.77 -7.17 -10.98
C LEU A 280 9.69 -7.86 -12.35
N LYS A 281 10.56 -8.85 -12.60
CA LYS A 281 10.49 -9.66 -13.81
C LYS A 281 9.30 -10.62 -13.70
N ALA A 282 8.55 -10.78 -14.79
CA ALA A 282 7.43 -11.74 -14.83
C ALA A 282 7.84 -13.14 -14.35
N ARG A 283 9.05 -13.60 -14.71
CA ARG A 283 9.60 -14.88 -14.26
C ARG A 283 9.74 -14.98 -12.74
N ASP A 284 10.19 -13.90 -12.07
CA ASP A 284 10.33 -13.87 -10.61
C ASP A 284 8.95 -13.94 -9.95
N ILE A 285 7.97 -13.22 -10.51
CA ILE A 285 6.58 -13.27 -10.05
C ILE A 285 6.03 -14.69 -10.17
N PHE A 286 6.16 -15.34 -11.35
CA PHE A 286 5.67 -16.71 -11.57
C PHE A 286 6.30 -17.73 -10.63
N ASN A 287 7.61 -17.64 -10.38
CA ASN A 287 8.32 -18.57 -9.48
C ASN A 287 7.91 -18.40 -8.01
N ILE A 288 7.58 -17.18 -7.58
CA ILE A 288 7.22 -16.87 -6.19
C ILE A 288 5.70 -16.99 -5.97
N PHE A 289 4.91 -16.93 -7.05
CA PHE A 289 3.45 -16.90 -6.99
C PHE A 289 2.81 -18.01 -6.14
N PRO A 290 3.22 -19.31 -6.24
CA PRO A 290 2.63 -20.35 -5.41
C PRO A 290 2.85 -20.10 -3.91
N ALA A 291 4.04 -19.65 -3.53
CA ALA A 291 4.36 -19.32 -2.14
C ALA A 291 3.57 -18.09 -1.67
N ALA A 292 3.44 -17.07 -2.53
CA ALA A 292 2.65 -15.89 -2.25
C ALA A 292 1.16 -16.23 -2.08
N LEU A 293 0.61 -17.11 -2.93
CA LEU A 293 -0.78 -17.56 -2.84
C LEU A 293 -1.06 -18.31 -1.54
N VAL A 294 -0.18 -19.24 -1.14
CA VAL A 294 -0.33 -19.96 0.14
C VAL A 294 -0.26 -18.99 1.31
N SER A 295 0.69 -18.06 1.32
CA SER A 295 0.78 -17.02 2.36
C SER A 295 -0.46 -16.13 2.37
N LEU A 296 -0.99 -15.75 1.21
CA LEU A 296 -2.22 -14.95 1.08
C LEU A 296 -3.42 -15.69 1.68
N VAL A 297 -3.64 -16.96 1.30
CA VAL A 297 -4.76 -17.76 1.81
C VAL A 297 -4.69 -17.90 3.32
N ILE A 298 -3.53 -18.25 3.88
CA ILE A 298 -3.33 -18.34 5.34
C ILE A 298 -3.66 -17.00 6.00
N THR A 299 -3.16 -15.91 5.43
CA THR A 299 -3.37 -14.56 5.95
C THR A 299 -4.84 -14.17 5.93
N LEU A 300 -5.56 -14.42 4.83
CA LEU A 300 -6.99 -14.12 4.71
C LEU A 300 -7.84 -14.98 5.66
N VAL A 301 -7.57 -16.30 5.71
CA VAL A 301 -8.28 -17.19 6.63
C VAL A 301 -8.10 -16.74 8.08
N THR A 302 -6.85 -16.46 8.49
CA THR A 302 -6.56 -16.02 9.86
C THR A 302 -7.22 -14.67 10.15
N ALA A 303 -7.09 -13.69 9.26
CA ALA A 303 -7.63 -12.35 9.42
C ALA A 303 -9.16 -12.39 9.51
N PHE A 304 -9.83 -13.12 8.63
CA PHE A 304 -11.30 -13.17 8.60
C PHE A 304 -11.86 -13.99 9.76
N SER A 305 -11.22 -15.09 10.15
CA SER A 305 -11.62 -15.83 11.36
C SER A 305 -11.58 -14.93 12.59
N LEU A 306 -10.55 -14.12 12.76
CA LEU A 306 -10.44 -13.22 13.90
C LEU A 306 -11.31 -11.95 13.75
N ALA A 307 -11.62 -11.52 12.54
CA ALA A 307 -12.65 -10.51 12.31
C ALA A 307 -14.03 -10.99 12.79
N PHE A 308 -14.40 -12.24 12.53
CA PHE A 308 -15.62 -12.83 13.07
C PHE A 308 -15.58 -12.94 14.61
N VAL A 309 -14.44 -13.31 15.21
CA VAL A 309 -14.28 -13.28 16.66
C VAL A 309 -14.48 -11.85 17.20
N ALA A 310 -13.89 -10.84 16.56
CA ALA A 310 -14.06 -9.44 16.93
C ALA A 310 -15.53 -8.98 16.80
N HIS A 311 -16.23 -9.42 15.75
CA HIS A 311 -17.66 -9.16 15.57
C HIS A 311 -18.46 -9.67 16.76
N TRP A 312 -18.27 -10.93 17.16
CA TRP A 312 -19.04 -11.54 18.25
C TRP A 312 -18.67 -11.01 19.64
N VAL A 313 -17.37 -10.81 19.90
CA VAL A 313 -16.85 -10.47 21.23
C VAL A 313 -16.88 -8.96 21.47
N ALA A 314 -16.45 -8.15 20.48
CA ALA A 314 -16.39 -6.70 20.59
C ALA A 314 -17.62 -5.98 19.98
N ARG A 315 -18.62 -6.74 19.47
CA ARG A 315 -19.87 -6.20 18.90
C ARG A 315 -19.65 -5.23 17.74
N ILE A 316 -18.63 -5.47 16.91
CA ILE A 316 -18.27 -4.64 15.76
C ILE A 316 -19.07 -5.12 14.53
N PRO A 317 -19.58 -4.24 13.66
CA PRO A 317 -20.19 -4.63 12.40
C PRO A 317 -19.26 -5.52 11.58
N THR A 318 -19.78 -6.60 10.99
CA THR A 318 -18.97 -7.62 10.29
C THR A 318 -18.13 -7.00 9.17
N ALA A 319 -18.73 -6.09 8.38
CA ALA A 319 -18.05 -5.44 7.27
C ALA A 319 -16.84 -4.60 7.73
N GLU A 320 -17.01 -3.84 8.81
CA GLU A 320 -15.93 -3.04 9.41
C GLU A 320 -14.82 -3.94 9.98
N ALA A 321 -15.19 -5.01 10.70
CA ALA A 321 -14.23 -5.96 11.23
C ALA A 321 -13.42 -6.63 10.11
N LEU A 322 -14.03 -7.04 9.01
CA LEU A 322 -13.34 -7.65 7.88
C LEU A 322 -12.29 -6.73 7.27
N ILE A 323 -12.61 -5.45 7.03
CA ILE A 323 -11.65 -4.49 6.47
C ILE A 323 -10.58 -4.09 7.50
N ALA A 324 -10.95 -3.89 8.77
CA ALA A 324 -9.99 -3.54 9.82
C ALA A 324 -8.94 -4.65 10.04
N PHE A 325 -9.33 -5.91 9.91
CA PHE A 325 -8.44 -7.06 10.06
C PHE A 325 -7.73 -7.45 8.75
N ALA A 326 -8.25 -7.04 7.60
CA ALA A 326 -7.64 -7.34 6.30
C ALA A 326 -6.17 -6.87 6.25
N PRO A 327 -5.23 -7.66 5.70
CA PRO A 327 -3.81 -7.34 5.70
C PRO A 327 -3.41 -6.37 4.57
N GLY A 328 -4.05 -5.19 4.53
CA GLY A 328 -3.81 -4.10 3.58
C GLY A 328 -2.90 -2.99 4.09
N GLY A 329 -2.63 -2.00 3.25
CA GLY A 329 -1.95 -0.76 3.64
C GLY A 329 -2.90 0.19 4.37
N LEU A 330 -2.37 1.02 5.30
CA LEU A 330 -3.16 1.97 6.08
C LEU A 330 -4.01 2.87 5.16
N GLU A 331 -3.36 3.54 4.22
CA GLU A 331 -3.99 4.52 3.36
C GLU A 331 -5.04 3.88 2.44
N ALA A 332 -4.68 2.75 1.82
CA ALA A 332 -5.57 2.05 0.89
C ALA A 332 -6.81 1.49 1.59
N MET A 333 -6.66 0.94 2.80
CA MET A 333 -7.78 0.35 3.54
C MET A 333 -8.71 1.42 4.12
N ALA A 334 -8.17 2.56 4.58
CA ALA A 334 -8.97 3.67 5.03
C ALA A 334 -9.79 4.28 3.87
N ILE A 335 -9.18 4.44 2.68
CA ILE A 335 -9.89 4.91 1.48
C ILE A 335 -10.95 3.89 1.04
N LEU A 336 -10.63 2.60 1.11
CA LEU A 336 -11.58 1.55 0.80
C LEU A 336 -12.78 1.57 1.75
N ALA A 337 -12.53 1.76 3.05
CA ALA A 337 -13.58 1.93 4.05
C ALA A 337 -14.52 3.08 3.71
N PHE A 338 -13.94 4.24 3.36
CA PHE A 338 -14.71 5.41 2.94
C PHE A 338 -15.55 5.11 1.69
N ALA A 339 -14.95 4.50 0.67
CA ALA A 339 -15.65 4.16 -0.57
C ALA A 339 -16.77 3.13 -0.39
N LEU A 340 -16.71 2.33 0.68
CA LEU A 340 -17.73 1.34 1.07
C LEU A 340 -18.69 1.86 2.14
N HIS A 341 -18.64 3.16 2.45
CA HIS A 341 -19.47 3.82 3.49
C HIS A 341 -19.33 3.18 4.88
N LEU A 342 -18.17 2.64 5.20
CA LEU A 342 -17.79 2.13 6.51
C LEU A 342 -17.05 3.19 7.32
N ASP A 343 -16.84 2.95 8.62
CA ASP A 343 -16.10 3.87 9.48
C ASP A 343 -14.59 3.90 9.14
N PRO A 344 -14.09 4.94 8.46
CA PRO A 344 -12.68 5.02 8.07
C PRO A 344 -11.75 5.28 9.27
N VAL A 345 -12.27 5.82 10.38
CA VAL A 345 -11.47 6.10 11.58
C VAL A 345 -11.22 4.82 12.35
N PHE A 346 -12.24 4.00 12.56
CA PHE A 346 -12.11 2.67 13.16
C PHE A 346 -11.11 1.83 12.37
N ILE A 347 -11.30 1.72 11.07
CA ILE A 347 -10.43 0.93 10.18
C ILE A 347 -9.01 1.52 10.17
N GLY A 348 -8.88 2.82 10.02
CA GLY A 348 -7.58 3.51 10.06
C GLY A 348 -6.82 3.30 11.37
N ALA A 349 -7.51 3.36 12.52
CA ALA A 349 -6.91 3.11 13.82
C ALA A 349 -6.34 1.69 13.97
N HIS A 350 -7.06 0.66 13.47
CA HIS A 350 -6.58 -0.72 13.47
C HIS A 350 -5.36 -0.92 12.56
N HIS A 351 -5.38 -0.33 11.36
CA HIS A 351 -4.24 -0.37 10.46
C HIS A 351 -3.03 0.39 10.99
N LEU A 352 -3.26 1.54 11.66
CA LEU A 352 -2.21 2.31 12.32
C LEU A 352 -1.58 1.53 13.48
N ALA A 353 -2.41 0.95 14.35
CA ALA A 353 -1.93 0.13 15.47
C ALA A 353 -1.09 -1.06 14.99
N ARG A 354 -1.54 -1.74 13.94
CA ARG A 354 -0.77 -2.82 13.30
C ARG A 354 0.54 -2.30 12.72
N PHE A 355 0.51 -1.18 12.00
CA PHE A 355 1.72 -0.56 11.42
C PHE A 355 2.75 -0.22 12.50
N LEU A 356 2.31 0.44 13.59
CA LEU A 356 3.17 0.80 14.71
C LEU A 356 3.68 -0.43 15.46
N GLY A 357 2.79 -1.39 15.74
CA GLY A 357 3.14 -2.63 16.42
C GLY A 357 4.21 -3.44 15.67
N ILE A 358 4.06 -3.56 14.35
CA ILE A 358 5.05 -4.24 13.51
C ILE A 358 6.31 -3.38 13.34
N GLY A 359 6.14 -2.08 13.06
CA GLY A 359 7.24 -1.16 12.80
C GLY A 359 8.20 -1.02 13.97
N LEU A 360 7.69 -1.09 15.21
CA LEU A 360 8.50 -1.07 16.42
C LEU A 360 8.86 -2.47 16.93
N GLY A 361 7.90 -3.39 16.91
CA GLY A 361 8.06 -4.73 17.47
C GLY A 361 9.02 -5.61 16.67
N LEU A 362 8.94 -5.59 15.33
CA LEU A 362 9.75 -6.46 14.49
C LEU A 362 11.27 -6.18 14.59
N PRO A 363 11.74 -4.91 14.52
CA PRO A 363 13.15 -4.60 14.76
C PRO A 363 13.63 -4.98 16.17
N MET A 364 12.78 -4.75 17.19
CA MET A 364 13.09 -5.16 18.56
C MET A 364 13.20 -6.67 18.70
N LEU A 365 12.28 -7.42 18.10
CA LEU A 365 12.33 -8.89 18.11
C LEU A 365 13.60 -9.42 17.42
N ILE A 366 13.98 -8.89 16.27
CA ILE A 366 15.22 -9.27 15.58
C ILE A 366 16.45 -8.93 16.43
N ARG A 367 16.43 -7.77 17.09
CA ARG A 367 17.55 -7.33 17.93
C ARG A 367 17.75 -8.19 19.16
N PHE A 368 16.66 -8.49 19.91
CA PHE A 368 16.74 -9.16 21.21
C PHE A 368 16.62 -10.68 21.12
N TRP A 369 15.95 -11.19 20.08
CA TRP A 369 15.76 -12.63 19.86
C TRP A 369 16.13 -13.09 18.44
N PRO A 370 17.37 -12.85 17.96
CA PRO A 370 17.78 -13.19 16.58
C PRO A 370 17.62 -14.68 16.27
N ARG A 371 17.74 -15.55 17.28
CA ARG A 371 17.53 -17.00 17.13
C ARG A 371 16.12 -17.38 16.65
N LEU A 372 15.11 -16.60 17.00
CA LEU A 372 13.74 -16.81 16.51
C LEU A 372 13.65 -16.66 14.98
N PHE A 373 14.52 -15.82 14.41
CA PHE A 373 14.61 -15.57 12.97
C PHE A 373 15.61 -16.49 12.27
N GLY A 374 16.29 -17.38 13.01
CA GLY A 374 17.36 -18.22 12.46
C GLY A 374 18.63 -17.43 12.12
N ILE A 375 18.81 -16.27 12.72
CA ILE A 375 19.99 -15.41 12.55
C ILE A 375 21.04 -15.87 13.55
N GLN A 376 22.18 -16.35 13.03
CA GLN A 376 23.37 -16.64 13.84
C GLN A 376 24.27 -15.40 13.79
N ARG A 377 24.39 -14.68 14.91
CA ARG A 377 25.37 -13.60 15.06
C ARG A 377 26.71 -14.22 15.45
N SER A 378 27.76 -13.85 14.75
CA SER A 378 29.12 -14.22 15.15
C SER A 378 29.49 -13.55 16.48
N ALA A 379 30.40 -14.17 17.24
CA ALA A 379 30.84 -13.66 18.55
C ALA A 379 31.52 -12.28 18.47
N GLU A 380 32.02 -11.89 17.29
CA GLU A 380 32.64 -10.59 17.00
C GLU A 380 31.64 -9.41 17.00
N ASP A 381 30.39 -9.66 16.61
CA ASP A 381 29.33 -8.60 16.61
C ASP A 381 28.88 -8.22 18.03
N ASN A 382 29.16 -9.06 19.04
CA ASN A 382 28.81 -8.78 20.43
C ASN A 382 29.86 -7.92 21.18
N GLN A 383 31.07 -7.76 20.63
CA GLN A 383 32.13 -6.95 21.26
C GLN A 383 32.17 -5.51 20.74
N ALA A 384 31.46 -5.19 19.64
CA ALA A 384 31.42 -3.86 19.03
C ALA A 384 30.27 -2.97 19.53
N ARG A 385 29.60 -3.34 20.62
CA ARG A 385 28.50 -2.59 21.28
C ARG A 385 28.72 -2.50 22.76
#